data_704b1429e77b531e6a46ec18d138ca8c
#
_entry.id   704b1429e77b531e6a46ec18d138ca8c
#
_cell.length_a   1.000
_cell.length_b   1.000
_cell.length_c   1.000
_cell.angle_alpha   90.00
_cell.angle_beta   90.00
_cell.angle_gamma   90.00
#
_symmetry.space_group_name_H-M   'P 1'
#
loop_
_entity.id
_entity.type
_entity.pdbx_description
1 polymer ?
#
loop_
_entity_poly.entity_id
_entity_poly.type
_entity_poly.pdbx_seq_one_letter_code
_entity_poly.pdbx_strand_id
1 'polypeptide(L)'
;MHRIMICEDDPKLAGLLKAAVEKYGFQAHLVQDFDRVTDFFQQCDPHLVLLDVNLPRYDGFYWCRQIRSLSTCPIMFISARDGEMDQVMALEYGADDYITKPFHYEVVMAKIRSHLRRVYGEYAPQSEERIVQLAGLILYPERMEMQLHQSSVQLSKNETILIEAMLKSHPRLAPREMLLEKLWDDQTFVDENTLNVNMTRVRKKLQELGIEDAIETVRGAGYRLQTTWDAEPS
;
A
#
# COMPACT_ATOMS: atom_id res chain seq x y z
N MET A 1 -20.26 8.37 -5.55
CA MET A 1 -20.27 7.10 -6.31
C MET A 1 -18.88 6.90 -6.89
N HIS A 2 -18.23 5.75 -6.63
CA HIS A 2 -16.86 5.54 -7.09
C HIS A 2 -16.80 5.27 -8.59
N ARG A 3 -15.79 5.87 -9.25
CA ARG A 3 -15.50 5.72 -10.68
C ARG A 3 -14.39 4.67 -10.87
N ILE A 4 -14.63 3.69 -11.72
CA ILE A 4 -13.68 2.63 -12.05
C ILE A 4 -13.30 2.81 -13.52
N MET A 5 -12.03 3.08 -13.78
CA MET A 5 -11.46 3.13 -15.12
C MET A 5 -11.08 1.71 -15.56
N ILE A 6 -11.43 1.33 -16.77
CA ILE A 6 -11.14 0.00 -17.33
C ILE A 6 -10.34 0.18 -18.62
N CYS A 7 -9.11 -0.32 -18.60
CA CYS A 7 -8.20 -0.39 -19.75
C CYS A 7 -8.10 -1.85 -20.20
N GLU A 8 -8.92 -2.24 -21.14
CA GLU A 8 -9.02 -3.59 -21.72
C GLU A 8 -9.30 -3.45 -23.21
N ASP A 9 -8.49 -4.05 -24.07
CA ASP A 9 -8.58 -3.92 -25.52
C ASP A 9 -9.55 -4.92 -26.17
N ASP A 10 -9.89 -6.03 -25.48
CA ASP A 10 -10.99 -6.91 -25.90
C ASP A 10 -12.35 -6.25 -25.57
N PRO A 11 -13.11 -5.80 -26.58
CA PRO A 11 -14.35 -5.08 -26.35
C PRO A 11 -15.44 -5.93 -25.69
N LYS A 12 -15.38 -7.26 -25.86
CA LYS A 12 -16.32 -8.17 -25.21
C LYS A 12 -16.03 -8.28 -23.71
N LEU A 13 -14.77 -8.45 -23.35
CA LEU A 13 -14.35 -8.53 -21.96
C LEU A 13 -14.54 -7.18 -21.26
N ALA A 14 -14.17 -6.08 -21.91
CA ALA A 14 -14.40 -4.73 -21.41
C ALA A 14 -15.88 -4.46 -21.12
N GLY A 15 -16.77 -4.88 -22.03
CA GLY A 15 -18.22 -4.77 -21.85
C GLY A 15 -18.74 -5.60 -20.68
N LEU A 16 -18.23 -6.81 -20.51
CA LEU A 16 -18.62 -7.68 -19.39
C LEU A 16 -18.12 -7.14 -18.03
N LEU A 17 -16.88 -6.63 -17.98
CA LEU A 17 -16.33 -5.97 -16.80
C LEU A 17 -17.13 -4.73 -16.45
N LYS A 18 -17.44 -3.89 -17.45
CA LYS A 18 -18.31 -2.73 -17.25
C LYS A 18 -19.66 -3.11 -16.65
N ALA A 19 -20.36 -4.07 -17.25
CA ALA A 19 -21.64 -4.52 -16.74
C ALA A 19 -21.56 -5.08 -15.31
N ALA A 20 -20.50 -5.82 -14.99
CA ALA A 20 -20.25 -6.32 -13.64
C ALA A 20 -20.04 -5.16 -12.65
N VAL A 21 -19.17 -4.20 -12.98
CA VAL A 21 -18.88 -3.01 -12.16
C VAL A 21 -20.15 -2.20 -11.90
N GLU A 22 -20.94 -1.93 -12.94
CA GLU A 22 -22.19 -1.16 -12.84
C GLU A 22 -23.27 -1.89 -12.02
N LYS A 23 -23.37 -3.22 -12.15
CA LYS A 23 -24.29 -4.05 -11.34
C LYS A 23 -24.04 -3.88 -9.83
N TYR A 24 -22.82 -3.65 -9.43
CA TYR A 24 -22.44 -3.43 -8.01
C TYR A 24 -22.48 -1.97 -7.58
N GLY A 25 -23.06 -1.07 -8.40
CA GLY A 25 -23.32 0.32 -8.02
C GLY A 25 -22.14 1.26 -8.19
N PHE A 26 -21.14 0.90 -8.99
CA PHE A 26 -20.02 1.76 -9.38
C PHE A 26 -20.26 2.38 -10.75
N GLN A 27 -19.49 3.43 -11.09
CA GLN A 27 -19.46 3.97 -12.45
C GLN A 27 -18.27 3.39 -13.19
N ALA A 28 -18.51 2.77 -14.35
CA ALA A 28 -17.46 2.20 -15.17
C ALA A 28 -17.14 3.08 -16.38
N HIS A 29 -15.87 3.40 -16.56
CA HIS A 29 -15.34 4.23 -17.64
C HIS A 29 -14.35 3.43 -18.48
N LEU A 30 -14.72 3.11 -19.73
CA LEU A 30 -13.85 2.34 -20.65
C LEU A 30 -12.91 3.28 -21.40
N VAL A 31 -11.65 2.94 -21.40
CA VAL A 31 -10.66 3.59 -22.29
C VAL A 31 -10.94 3.17 -23.72
N GLN A 32 -11.05 4.15 -24.63
CA GLN A 32 -11.25 3.94 -26.05
C GLN A 32 -9.99 4.20 -26.87
N ASP A 33 -9.17 5.13 -26.40
CA ASP A 33 -7.93 5.54 -27.04
C ASP A 33 -6.72 5.11 -26.18
N PHE A 34 -6.07 4.05 -26.61
CA PHE A 34 -4.91 3.49 -25.91
C PHE A 34 -3.60 4.25 -26.18
N ASP A 35 -3.62 5.29 -27.01
CA ASP A 35 -2.50 6.21 -27.15
C ASP A 35 -2.52 7.32 -26.06
N ARG A 36 -3.68 7.53 -25.41
CA ARG A 36 -3.93 8.66 -24.49
C ARG A 36 -4.52 8.21 -23.14
N VAL A 37 -4.04 7.11 -22.61
CA VAL A 37 -4.57 6.51 -21.36
C VAL A 37 -4.42 7.47 -20.17
N THR A 38 -3.30 8.18 -20.06
CA THR A 38 -3.07 9.16 -18.98
C THR A 38 -3.96 10.40 -19.10
N ASP A 39 -4.24 10.86 -20.31
CA ASP A 39 -5.16 11.98 -20.53
C ASP A 39 -6.57 11.59 -20.09
N PHE A 40 -6.99 10.37 -20.45
CA PHE A 40 -8.27 9.82 -20.04
C PHE A 40 -8.33 9.63 -18.51
N PHE A 41 -7.24 9.15 -17.90
CA PHE A 41 -7.13 9.02 -16.45
C PHE A 41 -7.36 10.36 -15.74
N GLN A 42 -6.71 11.44 -16.20
CA GLN A 42 -6.87 12.76 -15.61
C GLN A 42 -8.28 13.33 -15.80
N GLN A 43 -8.92 13.09 -16.94
CA GLN A 43 -10.30 13.52 -17.22
C GLN A 43 -11.34 12.73 -16.40
N CYS A 44 -11.14 11.42 -16.29
CA CYS A 44 -12.03 10.52 -15.57
C CYS A 44 -11.90 10.69 -14.05
N ASP A 45 -10.71 11.03 -13.56
CA ASP A 45 -10.35 11.09 -12.14
C ASP A 45 -10.88 9.85 -11.38
N PRO A 46 -10.41 8.63 -11.74
CA PRO A 46 -10.97 7.39 -11.22
C PRO A 46 -10.53 7.13 -9.77
N HIS A 47 -11.35 6.36 -9.06
CA HIS A 47 -11.04 5.89 -7.72
C HIS A 47 -10.31 4.53 -7.73
N LEU A 48 -10.31 3.83 -8.87
CA LEU A 48 -9.56 2.61 -9.10
C LEU A 48 -9.41 2.36 -10.60
N VAL A 49 -8.28 1.80 -10.99
CA VAL A 49 -7.99 1.41 -12.37
C VAL A 49 -7.90 -0.12 -12.48
N LEU A 50 -8.66 -0.70 -13.41
CA LEU A 50 -8.45 -2.06 -13.92
C LEU A 50 -7.63 -1.96 -15.20
N LEU A 51 -6.51 -2.66 -15.27
CA LEU A 51 -5.52 -2.46 -16.32
C LEU A 51 -5.07 -3.82 -16.90
N ASP A 52 -5.32 -4.05 -18.17
CA ASP A 52 -4.70 -5.20 -18.84
C ASP A 52 -3.22 -4.95 -19.09
N VAL A 53 -2.41 -6.00 -18.98
CA VAL A 53 -1.00 -5.96 -19.36
C VAL A 53 -0.85 -5.90 -20.88
N ASN A 54 -1.67 -6.64 -21.61
CA ASN A 54 -1.54 -6.76 -23.07
C ASN A 54 -2.40 -5.71 -23.79
N LEU A 55 -2.00 -4.45 -23.69
CA LEU A 55 -2.64 -3.35 -24.43
C LEU A 55 -1.93 -3.05 -25.73
N PRO A 56 -2.64 -2.51 -26.74
CA PRO A 56 -2.01 -2.06 -27.98
C PRO A 56 -1.09 -0.86 -27.73
N ARG A 57 -0.02 -0.73 -28.52
CA ARG A 57 1.01 0.34 -28.48
C ARG A 57 1.97 0.20 -27.30
N TYR A 58 1.52 0.57 -26.10
CA TYR A 58 2.27 0.45 -24.86
C TYR A 58 1.57 -0.55 -23.95
N ASP A 59 2.34 -1.42 -23.32
CA ASP A 59 1.79 -2.41 -22.38
C ASP A 59 1.24 -1.76 -21.09
N GLY A 60 0.48 -2.55 -20.32
CA GLY A 60 -0.08 -2.07 -19.06
C GLY A 60 0.98 -1.67 -18.05
N PHE A 61 2.17 -2.28 -18.07
CA PHE A 61 3.24 -1.91 -17.15
C PHE A 61 3.75 -0.48 -17.41
N TYR A 62 3.84 -0.09 -18.68
CA TYR A 62 4.15 1.29 -19.05
C TYR A 62 3.10 2.25 -18.50
N TRP A 63 1.80 1.96 -18.73
CA TRP A 63 0.72 2.82 -18.29
C TRP A 63 0.60 2.87 -16.76
N CYS A 64 0.84 1.75 -16.06
CA CYS A 64 0.90 1.72 -14.61
C CYS A 64 1.91 2.74 -14.06
N ARG A 65 3.13 2.75 -14.60
CA ARG A 65 4.18 3.71 -14.20
C ARG A 65 3.77 5.16 -14.48
N GLN A 66 3.17 5.42 -15.65
CA GLN A 66 2.71 6.77 -16.01
C GLN A 66 1.61 7.24 -15.04
N ILE A 67 0.61 6.42 -14.76
CA ILE A 67 -0.46 6.75 -13.81
C ILE A 67 0.12 6.93 -12.41
N ARG A 68 1.04 6.07 -11.99
CA ARG A 68 1.64 6.11 -10.65
C ARG A 68 2.49 7.37 -10.43
N SER A 69 3.06 7.96 -11.48
CA SER A 69 3.73 9.27 -11.38
C SER A 69 2.76 10.43 -11.15
N LEU A 70 1.46 10.24 -11.41
CA LEU A 70 0.41 11.26 -11.29
C LEU A 70 -0.47 11.07 -10.04
N SER A 71 -0.61 9.83 -9.56
CA SER A 71 -1.62 9.50 -8.54
C SER A 71 -1.28 8.25 -7.74
N THR A 72 -1.79 8.20 -6.52
CA THR A 72 -1.81 7.01 -5.64
C THR A 72 -3.09 6.19 -5.79
N CYS A 73 -3.93 6.48 -6.78
CA CYS A 73 -5.13 5.73 -7.10
C CYS A 73 -4.83 4.22 -7.23
N PRO A 74 -5.60 3.32 -6.60
CA PRO A 74 -5.38 1.89 -6.72
C PRO A 74 -5.41 1.40 -8.15
N ILE A 75 -4.40 0.60 -8.53
CA ILE A 75 -4.27 -0.02 -9.85
C ILE A 75 -4.26 -1.53 -9.67
N MET A 76 -5.19 -2.23 -10.31
CA MET A 76 -5.27 -3.67 -10.35
C MET A 76 -5.05 -4.17 -11.76
N PHE A 77 -4.05 -5.04 -11.96
CA PHE A 77 -3.89 -5.71 -13.22
C PHE A 77 -4.90 -6.85 -13.42
N ILE A 78 -5.35 -7.00 -14.65
CA ILE A 78 -6.13 -8.16 -15.13
C ILE A 78 -5.45 -8.69 -16.37
N SER A 79 -4.82 -9.86 -16.31
CA SER A 79 -3.98 -10.33 -17.42
C SER A 79 -4.07 -11.83 -17.65
N ALA A 80 -3.86 -12.25 -18.92
CA ALA A 80 -3.67 -13.64 -19.28
C ALA A 80 -2.26 -14.17 -18.93
N ARG A 81 -1.34 -13.29 -18.52
CA ARG A 81 -0.02 -13.70 -18.06
C ARG A 81 -0.14 -14.20 -16.62
N ASP A 82 0.23 -15.44 -16.38
CA ASP A 82 0.12 -16.13 -15.08
C ASP A 82 1.49 -16.41 -14.44
N GLY A 83 2.56 -15.95 -15.07
CA GLY A 83 3.93 -16.11 -14.58
C GLY A 83 4.16 -15.38 -13.26
N GLU A 84 4.86 -15.99 -12.32
CA GLU A 84 5.25 -15.37 -11.05
C GLU A 84 6.02 -14.07 -11.29
N MET A 85 6.90 -14.04 -12.29
CA MET A 85 7.67 -12.83 -12.65
C MET A 85 6.78 -11.70 -13.17
N ASP A 86 5.69 -11.98 -13.88
CA ASP A 86 4.76 -10.95 -14.34
C ASP A 86 4.03 -10.29 -13.14
N GLN A 87 3.68 -11.09 -12.12
CA GLN A 87 3.08 -10.58 -10.89
C GLN A 87 4.08 -9.74 -10.08
N VAL A 88 5.32 -10.20 -9.95
CA VAL A 88 6.40 -9.43 -9.29
C VAL A 88 6.62 -8.10 -10.01
N MET A 89 6.75 -8.12 -11.34
CA MET A 89 6.91 -6.90 -12.14
C MET A 89 5.74 -5.93 -11.97
N ALA A 90 4.50 -6.43 -11.91
CA ALA A 90 3.33 -5.60 -11.68
C ALA A 90 3.44 -4.83 -10.37
N LEU A 91 3.80 -5.52 -9.28
CA LEU A 91 3.96 -4.91 -7.96
C LEU A 91 5.15 -3.92 -7.92
N GLU A 92 6.28 -4.27 -8.55
CA GLU A 92 7.44 -3.36 -8.65
C GLU A 92 7.12 -2.08 -9.42
N TYR A 93 6.24 -2.15 -10.43
CA TYR A 93 5.78 -0.97 -11.19
C TYR A 93 4.67 -0.19 -10.48
N GLY A 94 4.31 -0.62 -9.26
CA GLY A 94 3.42 0.13 -8.38
C GLY A 94 1.94 -0.27 -8.48
N ALA A 95 1.63 -1.47 -8.99
CA ALA A 95 0.29 -2.01 -8.88
C ALA A 95 -0.03 -2.42 -7.43
N ASP A 96 -1.30 -2.36 -7.08
CA ASP A 96 -1.80 -2.74 -5.75
C ASP A 96 -2.30 -4.19 -5.73
N ASP A 97 -2.61 -4.77 -6.91
CA ASP A 97 -3.11 -6.13 -7.02
C ASP A 97 -2.95 -6.69 -8.45
N TYR A 98 -3.08 -8.01 -8.57
CA TYR A 98 -3.01 -8.73 -9.83
C TYR A 98 -4.06 -9.84 -9.89
N ILE A 99 -4.72 -9.98 -11.04
CA ILE A 99 -5.73 -11.00 -11.30
C ILE A 99 -5.40 -11.70 -12.62
N THR A 100 -5.24 -13.01 -12.57
CA THR A 100 -5.02 -13.82 -13.78
C THR A 100 -6.32 -14.16 -14.50
N LYS A 101 -6.34 -14.08 -15.83
CA LYS A 101 -7.41 -14.60 -16.69
C LYS A 101 -7.21 -16.12 -16.89
N PRO A 102 -8.27 -16.95 -16.82
CA PRO A 102 -9.68 -16.60 -16.58
C PRO A 102 -9.99 -16.35 -15.10
N PHE A 103 -10.93 -15.48 -14.82
CA PHE A 103 -11.33 -15.10 -13.46
C PHE A 103 -12.87 -15.13 -13.28
N HIS A 104 -13.30 -15.18 -12.03
CA HIS A 104 -14.70 -14.97 -11.66
C HIS A 104 -14.93 -13.48 -11.36
N TYR A 105 -16.00 -12.91 -11.91
CA TYR A 105 -16.32 -11.48 -11.70
C TYR A 105 -16.51 -11.13 -10.21
N GLU A 106 -17.03 -12.08 -9.42
CA GLU A 106 -17.19 -11.93 -7.97
C GLU A 106 -15.85 -11.68 -7.27
N VAL A 107 -14.77 -12.34 -7.72
CA VAL A 107 -13.41 -12.15 -7.18
C VAL A 107 -12.92 -10.74 -7.53
N VAL A 108 -13.09 -10.31 -8.80
CA VAL A 108 -12.72 -8.94 -9.22
C VAL A 108 -13.45 -7.92 -8.37
N MET A 109 -14.77 -8.09 -8.20
CA MET A 109 -15.60 -7.18 -7.41
C MET A 109 -15.25 -7.17 -5.92
N ALA A 110 -14.90 -8.32 -5.35
CA ALA A 110 -14.43 -8.41 -3.97
C ALA A 110 -13.13 -7.63 -3.77
N LYS A 111 -12.17 -7.76 -4.70
CA LYS A 111 -10.90 -7.03 -4.68
C LYS A 111 -11.12 -5.51 -4.88
N ILE A 112 -11.94 -5.09 -5.86
CA ILE A 112 -12.31 -3.68 -6.05
C ILE A 112 -12.86 -3.08 -4.75
N ARG A 113 -13.85 -3.74 -4.13
CA ARG A 113 -14.42 -3.27 -2.85
C ARG A 113 -13.39 -3.22 -1.74
N SER A 114 -12.47 -4.18 -1.69
CA SER A 114 -11.40 -4.20 -0.69
C SER A 114 -10.47 -2.99 -0.83
N HIS A 115 -10.01 -2.69 -2.06
CA HIS A 115 -9.15 -1.55 -2.33
C HIS A 115 -9.86 -0.22 -2.12
N LEU A 116 -11.11 -0.08 -2.62
CA LEU A 116 -11.91 1.14 -2.40
C LEU A 116 -12.20 1.37 -0.92
N ARG A 117 -12.53 0.32 -0.16
CA ARG A 117 -12.74 0.41 1.28
C ARG A 117 -11.47 0.82 2.01
N ARG A 118 -10.30 0.32 1.58
CA ARG A 118 -8.99 0.67 2.16
C ARG A 118 -8.64 2.14 1.95
N VAL A 119 -8.95 2.69 0.76
CA VAL A 119 -8.57 4.06 0.38
C VAL A 119 -9.68 5.07 0.66
N TYR A 120 -10.96 4.70 0.45
CA TYR A 120 -12.11 5.64 0.47
C TYR A 120 -13.27 5.20 1.36
N GLY A 121 -13.23 4.01 1.97
CA GLY A 121 -14.37 3.39 2.59
C GLY A 121 -14.68 3.82 4.02
N GLU A 122 -15.79 3.28 4.57
CA GLU A 122 -16.27 3.52 5.94
C GLU A 122 -15.32 3.06 7.05
N TYR A 123 -14.24 2.37 6.68
CA TYR A 123 -13.09 2.06 7.52
C TYR A 123 -11.90 3.01 7.29
N ALA A 124 -11.97 3.91 6.29
CA ALA A 124 -11.24 5.17 6.38
C ALA A 124 -12.01 5.99 7.42
N PRO A 125 -11.46 6.27 8.59
CA PRO A 125 -12.25 6.86 9.66
C PRO A 125 -12.79 8.22 9.23
N GLN A 126 -14.12 8.33 9.10
CA GLN A 126 -14.80 9.57 9.42
C GLN A 126 -14.63 9.71 10.92
N SER A 127 -13.74 10.55 11.31
CA SER A 127 -13.37 10.90 12.67
C SER A 127 -12.17 10.13 13.22
N GLU A 128 -11.15 10.88 13.45
CA GLU A 128 -9.89 10.52 14.12
C GLU A 128 -9.05 9.54 13.28
N GLU A 129 -8.21 10.13 12.43
CA GLU A 129 -7.09 9.42 11.81
C GLU A 129 -6.45 8.50 12.84
N ARG A 130 -6.32 7.22 12.51
CA ARG A 130 -5.72 6.26 13.43
C ARG A 130 -4.31 6.73 13.79
N ILE A 131 -4.16 7.08 15.04
CA ILE A 131 -2.91 7.59 15.59
C ILE A 131 -2.41 6.58 16.61
N VAL A 132 -1.14 6.24 16.54
CA VAL A 132 -0.45 5.53 17.61
C VAL A 132 0.52 6.52 18.23
N GLN A 133 0.28 6.87 19.50
CA GLN A 133 1.04 7.92 20.18
C GLN A 133 1.76 7.36 21.40
N LEU A 134 2.98 7.83 21.61
CA LEU A 134 3.78 7.54 22.80
C LEU A 134 4.70 8.73 23.09
N ALA A 135 4.58 9.32 24.30
CA ALA A 135 5.46 10.40 24.76
C ALA A 135 5.66 11.53 23.73
N GLY A 136 4.58 11.99 23.08
CA GLY A 136 4.62 13.03 22.06
C GLY A 136 5.04 12.59 20.67
N LEU A 137 5.57 11.39 20.50
CA LEU A 137 5.80 10.79 19.18
C LEU A 137 4.46 10.27 18.65
N ILE A 138 4.10 10.69 17.44
CA ILE A 138 2.84 10.36 16.78
C ILE A 138 3.15 9.60 15.50
N LEU A 139 2.59 8.41 15.36
CA LEU A 139 2.60 7.63 14.12
C LEU A 139 1.22 7.73 13.47
N TYR A 140 1.21 8.06 12.20
CA TYR A 140 0.06 8.02 11.29
C TYR A 140 0.23 6.83 10.32
N PRO A 141 -0.26 5.62 10.69
CA PRO A 141 0.04 4.40 9.91
C PRO A 141 -0.46 4.46 8.47
N GLU A 142 -1.63 5.08 8.24
CA GLU A 142 -2.24 5.20 6.92
C GLU A 142 -1.49 6.16 6.00
N ARG A 143 -0.87 7.21 6.56
CA ARG A 143 0.00 8.15 5.82
C ARG A 143 1.43 7.65 5.71
N MET A 144 1.78 6.57 6.42
CA MET A 144 3.17 6.12 6.57
C MET A 144 4.09 7.25 7.04
N GLU A 145 3.62 8.02 8.01
CA GLU A 145 4.30 9.22 8.53
C GLU A 145 4.45 9.11 10.05
N MET A 146 5.59 9.55 10.53
CA MET A 146 5.89 9.66 11.96
C MET A 146 6.29 11.10 12.28
N GLN A 147 5.72 11.66 13.36
CA GLN A 147 5.89 13.05 13.74
C GLN A 147 6.31 13.17 15.21
N LEU A 148 7.26 14.06 15.49
CA LEU A 148 7.59 14.51 16.82
C LEU A 148 7.65 16.04 16.82
N HIS A 149 6.82 16.70 17.66
CA HIS A 149 6.66 18.14 17.70
C HIS A 149 6.31 18.72 16.30
N GLN A 150 7.21 19.53 15.72
CA GLN A 150 7.03 20.15 14.40
C GLN A 150 7.78 19.41 13.27
N SER A 151 8.49 18.34 13.58
CA SER A 151 9.25 17.55 12.61
C SER A 151 8.49 16.30 12.22
N SER A 152 8.49 15.96 10.93
CA SER A 152 7.92 14.71 10.45
C SER A 152 8.85 13.98 9.47
N VAL A 153 8.69 12.66 9.37
CA VAL A 153 9.44 11.80 8.45
C VAL A 153 8.50 10.80 7.79
N GLN A 154 8.74 10.55 6.51
CA GLN A 154 8.03 9.52 5.76
C GLN A 154 8.68 8.15 6.01
N LEU A 155 7.82 7.15 6.12
CA LEU A 155 8.20 5.76 6.36
C LEU A 155 7.82 4.91 5.16
N SER A 156 8.56 3.83 4.92
CA SER A 156 8.07 2.74 4.08
C SER A 156 7.04 1.90 4.83
N LYS A 157 6.30 1.06 4.10
CA LYS A 157 5.29 0.16 4.69
C LYS A 157 5.88 -0.72 5.80
N ASN A 158 7.02 -1.36 5.54
CA ASN A 158 7.69 -2.22 6.53
C ASN A 158 8.16 -1.45 7.77
N GLU A 159 8.69 -0.25 7.59
CA GLU A 159 9.08 0.64 8.69
C GLU A 159 7.87 1.03 9.54
N THR A 160 6.73 1.33 8.90
CA THR A 160 5.47 1.65 9.58
C THR A 160 4.96 0.47 10.40
N ILE A 161 4.94 -0.75 9.85
CA ILE A 161 4.53 -1.98 10.55
C ILE A 161 5.40 -2.22 11.79
N LEU A 162 6.71 -2.08 11.64
CA LEU A 162 7.66 -2.34 12.73
C LEU A 162 7.55 -1.30 13.85
N ILE A 163 7.53 -0.01 13.52
CA ILE A 163 7.43 1.03 14.55
C ILE A 163 6.06 0.99 15.25
N GLU A 164 4.98 0.73 14.51
CA GLU A 164 3.64 0.54 15.10
C GLU A 164 3.62 -0.63 16.10
N ALA A 165 4.21 -1.77 15.72
CA ALA A 165 4.28 -2.93 16.60
C ALA A 165 5.07 -2.64 17.88
N MET A 166 6.17 -1.90 17.78
CA MET A 166 6.96 -1.51 18.94
C MET A 166 6.26 -0.49 19.83
N LEU A 167 5.61 0.53 19.24
CA LEU A 167 4.80 1.49 19.99
C LEU A 167 3.68 0.81 20.79
N LYS A 168 2.98 -0.14 20.17
CA LYS A 168 1.91 -0.92 20.82
C LYS A 168 2.43 -1.90 21.89
N SER A 169 3.67 -2.36 21.75
CA SER A 169 4.27 -3.27 22.72
C SER A 169 4.83 -2.54 23.95
N HIS A 170 5.13 -1.23 23.83
CA HIS A 170 5.73 -0.45 24.91
C HIS A 170 4.93 -0.54 26.21
N PRO A 171 5.58 -0.68 27.38
CA PRO A 171 7.02 -0.76 27.65
C PRO A 171 7.62 -2.18 27.50
N ARG A 172 6.80 -3.14 27.03
CA ARG A 172 7.21 -4.54 26.88
C ARG A 172 8.10 -4.72 25.66
N LEU A 173 8.84 -5.82 25.66
CA LEU A 173 9.59 -6.28 24.49
C LEU A 173 8.65 -6.64 23.34
N ALA A 174 8.95 -6.21 22.13
CA ALA A 174 8.36 -6.72 20.90
C ALA A 174 9.14 -7.98 20.46
N PRO A 175 8.56 -9.19 20.60
CA PRO A 175 9.24 -10.42 20.25
C PRO A 175 9.62 -10.47 18.78
N ARG A 176 10.78 -11.06 18.47
CA ARG A 176 11.28 -11.17 17.09
C ARG A 176 10.31 -11.91 16.16
N GLU A 177 9.74 -13.00 16.67
CA GLU A 177 8.75 -13.80 15.94
C GLU A 177 7.51 -12.98 15.56
N MET A 178 6.97 -12.20 16.49
CA MET A 178 5.81 -11.34 16.26
C MET A 178 6.09 -10.26 15.21
N LEU A 179 7.31 -9.69 15.22
CA LEU A 179 7.70 -8.68 14.22
C LEU A 179 7.86 -9.31 12.82
N LEU A 180 8.41 -10.51 12.74
CA LEU A 180 8.51 -11.28 11.50
C LEU A 180 7.12 -11.66 10.97
N GLU A 181 6.24 -12.16 11.84
CA GLU A 181 4.86 -12.52 11.48
C GLU A 181 4.10 -11.32 10.88
N LYS A 182 4.21 -10.14 11.50
CA LYS A 182 3.59 -8.90 10.99
C LYS A 182 4.14 -8.45 9.64
N LEU A 183 5.42 -8.69 9.38
CA LEU A 183 6.00 -8.42 8.07
C LEU A 183 5.59 -9.49 7.04
N TRP A 184 5.36 -10.73 7.48
CA TRP A 184 4.99 -11.86 6.62
C TRP A 184 3.56 -11.78 6.09
N ASP A 185 2.61 -11.30 6.89
CA ASP A 185 1.21 -11.10 6.45
C ASP A 185 1.10 -10.21 5.19
N ASP A 186 2.21 -9.56 4.83
CA ASP A 186 2.28 -8.60 3.74
C ASP A 186 3.22 -9.00 2.59
N GLN A 187 4.10 -10.00 2.76
CA GLN A 187 5.08 -10.45 1.76
C GLN A 187 5.32 -11.97 1.82
N THR A 188 5.49 -12.60 0.66
CA THR A 188 5.63 -14.05 0.50
C THR A 188 6.95 -14.63 1.06
N PHE A 189 7.96 -13.81 1.40
CA PHE A 189 9.23 -14.25 1.97
C PHE A 189 9.88 -13.15 2.80
N VAL A 190 9.87 -13.28 4.12
CA VAL A 190 10.60 -12.39 5.03
C VAL A 190 11.59 -13.24 5.83
N ASP A 191 12.87 -13.01 5.63
CA ASP A 191 13.95 -13.62 6.42
C ASP A 191 14.40 -12.71 7.59
N GLU A 192 15.24 -13.25 8.45
CA GLU A 192 15.81 -12.50 9.57
C GLU A 192 16.65 -11.28 9.14
N ASN A 193 17.25 -11.32 7.96
CA ASN A 193 18.03 -10.21 7.42
C ASN A 193 17.11 -9.04 7.07
N THR A 194 15.95 -9.32 6.51
CA THR A 194 14.92 -8.32 6.19
C THR A 194 14.49 -7.56 7.44
N LEU A 195 14.23 -8.25 8.56
CA LEU A 195 13.91 -7.61 9.83
C LEU A 195 15.05 -6.69 10.31
N ASN A 196 16.29 -7.18 10.32
CA ASN A 196 17.44 -6.41 10.79
C ASN A 196 17.68 -5.14 9.95
N VAL A 197 17.57 -5.26 8.62
CA VAL A 197 17.71 -4.13 7.69
C VAL A 197 16.62 -3.07 7.94
N ASN A 198 15.36 -3.50 8.05
CA ASN A 198 14.25 -2.57 8.31
C ASN A 198 14.36 -1.94 9.71
N MET A 199 14.80 -2.67 10.73
CA MET A 199 15.07 -2.11 12.06
C MET A 199 16.16 -1.05 12.05
N THR A 200 17.21 -1.24 11.23
CA THR A 200 18.25 -0.22 11.03
C THR A 200 17.68 1.05 10.39
N ARG A 201 16.79 0.89 9.41
CA ARG A 201 16.09 2.01 8.76
C ARG A 201 15.16 2.74 9.73
N VAL A 202 14.39 2.03 10.54
CA VAL A 202 13.53 2.63 11.58
C VAL A 202 14.37 3.46 12.56
N ARG A 203 15.53 2.95 13.02
CA ARG A 203 16.44 3.75 13.86
C ARG A 203 16.87 5.05 13.17
N LYS A 204 17.23 4.97 11.89
CA LYS A 204 17.61 6.16 11.12
C LYS A 204 16.44 7.17 11.03
N LYS A 205 15.21 6.69 10.85
CA LYS A 205 14.01 7.55 10.83
C LYS A 205 13.75 8.23 12.17
N LEU A 206 13.99 7.53 13.28
CA LEU A 206 13.95 8.14 14.62
C LEU A 206 15.04 9.19 14.81
N GLN A 207 16.27 8.93 14.34
CA GLN A 207 17.36 9.91 14.37
C GLN A 207 17.04 11.17 13.53
N GLU A 208 16.38 11.03 12.39
CA GLU A 208 15.91 12.18 11.58
C GLU A 208 14.93 13.09 12.38
N LEU A 209 14.23 12.54 13.38
CA LEU A 209 13.37 13.27 14.32
C LEU A 209 14.10 13.76 15.59
N GLY A 210 15.41 13.53 15.69
CA GLY A 210 16.20 13.88 16.87
C GLY A 210 16.08 12.84 18.02
N ILE A 211 15.56 11.66 17.75
CA ILE A 211 15.42 10.58 18.74
C ILE A 211 16.61 9.61 18.58
N GLU A 212 17.50 9.62 19.56
CA GLU A 212 18.65 8.73 19.60
C GLU A 212 18.44 7.57 20.57
N ASP A 213 19.03 6.41 20.27
CA ASP A 213 19.08 5.21 21.10
C ASP A 213 17.72 4.68 21.63
N ALA A 214 16.61 5.04 20.96
CA ALA A 214 15.28 4.63 21.40
C ALA A 214 14.97 3.14 21.17
N ILE A 215 15.73 2.41 20.35
CA ILE A 215 15.50 0.99 20.07
C ILE A 215 16.62 0.14 20.62
N GLU A 216 16.37 -0.51 21.73
CA GLU A 216 17.25 -1.52 22.33
C GLU A 216 17.08 -2.87 21.63
N THR A 217 18.18 -3.52 21.27
CA THR A 217 18.18 -4.90 20.79
C THR A 217 18.40 -5.85 21.98
N VAL A 218 17.41 -6.68 22.29
CA VAL A 218 17.55 -7.75 23.28
C VAL A 218 17.91 -9.05 22.54
N ARG A 219 19.17 -9.47 22.62
CA ARG A 219 19.71 -10.62 21.88
C ARG A 219 18.85 -11.87 22.09
N GLY A 220 18.48 -12.52 20.99
CA GLY A 220 17.69 -13.75 20.99
C GLY A 220 16.21 -13.58 21.37
N ALA A 221 15.75 -12.37 21.72
CA ALA A 221 14.37 -12.15 22.17
C ALA A 221 13.59 -11.18 21.29
N GLY A 222 14.17 -10.03 20.91
CA GLY A 222 13.47 -9.04 20.09
C GLY A 222 14.01 -7.63 20.29
N TYR A 223 13.07 -6.66 20.21
CA TYR A 223 13.38 -5.25 20.32
C TYR A 223 12.49 -4.57 21.33
N ARG A 224 13.03 -3.58 22.04
CA ARG A 224 12.31 -2.78 23.02
C ARG A 224 12.41 -1.31 22.63
N LEU A 225 11.28 -0.63 22.63
CA LEU A 225 11.25 0.83 22.46
C LEU A 225 11.40 1.48 23.84
N GLN A 226 12.28 2.46 23.94
CA GLN A 226 12.53 3.28 25.12
C GLN A 226 12.21 4.73 24.79
N THR A 227 11.58 5.47 25.70
CA THR A 227 11.23 6.89 25.51
C THR A 227 12.40 7.81 25.86
N THR A 228 13.51 7.71 25.11
CA THR A 228 14.73 8.51 25.36
C THR A 228 14.55 10.00 25.09
N TRP A 229 13.48 10.39 24.40
CA TRP A 229 13.15 11.77 24.04
C TRP A 229 12.20 12.46 25.03
N ASP A 230 11.72 11.76 26.05
CA ASP A 230 10.79 12.26 27.08
C ASP A 230 11.54 12.73 28.34
N ALA A 231 12.87 12.67 28.33
CA ALA A 231 13.68 13.19 29.41
C ALA A 231 13.67 14.72 29.36
N GLU A 232 13.03 15.38 30.33
CA GLU A 232 13.22 16.82 30.55
C GLU A 232 14.72 17.12 30.62
N PRO A 233 15.20 18.18 29.94
CA PRO A 233 16.61 18.58 30.10
C PRO A 233 16.84 18.99 31.54
N SER A 234 17.69 18.26 32.23
CA SER A 234 18.16 18.56 33.59
C SER A 234 18.96 19.84 33.63
#